data_178992e821039aaa63066ec9b6d233aa
#
_entry.id   178992e821039aaa63066ec9b6d233aa
#
_cell.length_a   1.000
_cell.length_b   1.000
_cell.length_c   1.000
_cell.angle_alpha   90.00
_cell.angle_beta   90.00
_cell.angle_gamma   90.00
#
_symmetry.space_group_name_H-M   'P 1'
#
loop_
_entity.id
_entity.type
_entity.pdbx_description
1 polymer ?
#
loop_
_entity_poly.entity_id
_entity_poly.type
_entity_poly.pdbx_seq_one_letter_code
_entity_poly.pdbx_strand_id
1 'polypeptide(L)'
;MGGGTIAAGGLGVAGGMAVLGGMVAAPALLVIGLISDSKASAKLDEAKANLAEAKTIAEGLKNMEIMAYALSRRAQMFNRLLMKLDSYLAPLVYEMENIIASKGEDFSKFDENEQEMIAKAVSIVKSVKTVLDTPIIDDNGGVTEESLLVAKNANAII
;
A
#
# COMPACT_ATOMS: atom_id res chain seq x y z
N MET A 1 9.98 -0.06 10.58
CA MET A 1 10.09 -0.50 9.18
C MET A 1 8.85 -1.31 8.86
N GLY A 2 7.89 -0.72 8.17
CA GLY A 2 6.56 -1.29 7.96
C GLY A 2 6.27 -1.61 6.49
N GLY A 3 7.29 -1.88 5.68
CA GLY A 3 7.14 -2.27 4.30
C GLY A 3 6.86 -3.77 4.21
N GLY A 4 5.61 -4.14 3.95
CA GLY A 4 5.22 -5.50 3.62
C GLY A 4 4.36 -5.51 2.37
N THR A 5 4.36 -6.63 1.67
CA THR A 5 3.44 -6.87 0.56
C THR A 5 2.04 -7.12 1.09
N ILE A 6 1.03 -6.92 0.26
CA ILE A 6 -0.36 -7.23 0.61
C ILE A 6 -0.50 -8.72 0.95
N ALA A 7 0.16 -9.59 0.19
CA ALA A 7 0.13 -11.04 0.39
C ALA A 7 0.86 -11.52 1.66
N ALA A 8 1.90 -10.81 2.08
CA ALA A 8 2.64 -11.14 3.30
C ALA A 8 1.96 -10.60 4.58
N GLY A 9 0.81 -9.93 4.44
CA GLY A 9 0.08 -9.36 5.56
C GLY A 9 0.84 -8.26 6.26
N GLY A 10 1.79 -7.57 5.60
CA GLY A 10 2.64 -6.50 6.13
C GLY A 10 2.43 -6.14 7.60
N LEU A 11 3.24 -5.41 8.26
CA LEU A 11 3.04 -5.02 9.67
C LEU A 11 1.73 -4.25 9.93
N GLY A 12 0.87 -4.25 8.91
CA GLY A 12 -0.51 -3.77 8.95
C GLY A 12 -0.61 -2.30 9.33
N VAL A 13 -1.82 -1.86 9.49
CA VAL A 13 -2.16 -0.52 9.97
C VAL A 13 -1.50 -0.23 11.33
N ALA A 14 -1.35 -1.24 12.20
CA ALA A 14 -0.75 -1.08 13.51
C ALA A 14 0.76 -0.78 13.46
N GLY A 15 1.52 -1.43 12.54
CA GLY A 15 2.94 -1.14 12.36
C GLY A 15 3.18 0.20 11.68
N GLY A 16 2.35 0.54 10.66
CA GLY A 16 2.37 1.85 10.02
C GLY A 16 2.03 2.99 10.99
N MET A 17 1.04 2.79 11.85
CA MET A 17 0.69 3.77 12.90
C MET A 17 1.77 3.90 13.96
N ALA A 18 2.50 2.85 14.30
CA ALA A 18 3.63 2.92 15.23
C ALA A 18 4.80 3.73 14.66
N VAL A 19 5.12 3.58 13.38
CA VAL A 19 6.15 4.37 12.68
C VAL A 19 5.70 5.82 12.55
N LEU A 20 4.46 6.07 12.13
CA LEU A 20 3.90 7.40 12.03
C LEU A 20 3.68 8.05 13.40
N GLY A 21 3.22 7.29 14.40
CA GLY A 21 3.02 7.74 15.78
C GLY A 21 4.34 8.05 16.50
N GLY A 22 5.42 7.34 16.20
CA GLY A 22 6.76 7.61 16.73
C GLY A 22 7.34 8.96 16.29
N MET A 23 7.05 9.39 15.05
CA MET A 23 7.48 10.72 14.57
C MET A 23 6.66 11.88 15.16
N VAL A 24 5.42 11.63 15.57
CA VAL A 24 4.52 12.67 16.13
C VAL A 24 4.55 12.71 17.65
N ALA A 25 4.77 11.58 18.31
CA ALA A 25 4.71 11.51 19.78
C ALA A 25 5.92 12.16 20.48
N ALA A 26 7.10 12.12 19.87
CA ALA A 26 8.31 12.66 20.48
C ALA A 26 8.25 14.18 20.71
N PRO A 27 7.86 15.02 19.71
CA PRO A 27 7.71 16.46 19.93
C PRO A 27 6.54 16.82 20.85
N ALA A 28 5.43 16.11 20.80
CA ALA A 28 4.25 16.40 21.63
C ALA A 28 4.51 16.20 23.13
N LEU A 29 5.34 15.22 23.49
CA LEU A 29 5.71 14.97 24.90
C LEU A 29 6.67 16.03 25.45
N LEU A 30 7.50 16.66 24.60
CA LEU A 30 8.38 17.76 25.00
C LEU A 30 7.61 19.05 25.33
N VAL A 31 6.55 19.35 24.59
CA VAL A 31 5.71 20.56 24.82
C VAL A 31 4.97 20.50 26.16
N ILE A 32 4.55 19.33 26.62
CA ILE A 32 3.83 19.17 27.90
C ILE A 32 4.76 19.31 29.12
N GLY A 33 6.06 19.03 28.97
CA GLY A 33 7.04 19.08 30.05
C GLY A 33 7.55 20.47 30.43
N LEU A 34 7.36 21.50 29.58
CA LEU A 34 7.99 22.81 29.73
C LEU A 34 7.10 23.91 30.32
N ILE A 35 5.90 23.62 30.78
CA ILE A 35 4.93 24.64 31.29
C ILE A 35 5.18 25.02 32.77
N SER A 36 6.25 24.57 33.39
CA SER A 36 6.54 24.85 34.79
C SER A 36 7.77 25.74 34.99
N ASP A 37 7.49 26.97 35.35
CA ASP A 37 8.30 27.93 36.09
C ASP A 37 9.32 28.86 35.39
N SER A 38 9.10 30.14 35.58
CA SER A 38 9.92 31.33 35.91
C SER A 38 10.23 32.42 34.87
N LYS A 39 10.07 33.68 35.34
CA LYS A 39 10.57 35.04 34.94
C LYS A 39 10.44 35.56 33.49
N ALA A 40 9.96 36.80 33.36
CA ALA A 40 9.38 37.40 32.15
C ALA A 40 10.25 37.47 30.87
N SER A 41 11.58 37.57 30.94
CA SER A 41 12.44 37.57 29.73
C SER A 41 12.72 36.16 29.25
N ALA A 42 12.92 35.21 30.13
CA ALA A 42 13.04 33.78 29.82
C ALA A 42 11.75 33.25 29.18
N LYS A 43 10.58 33.74 29.60
CA LYS A 43 9.28 33.36 29.06
C LYS A 43 9.08 33.78 27.60
N LEU A 44 9.67 34.89 27.13
CA LEU A 44 9.55 35.31 25.74
C LEU A 44 10.39 34.42 24.81
N ASP A 45 11.60 34.07 25.22
CA ASP A 45 12.46 33.21 24.42
C ASP A 45 11.96 31.76 24.42
N GLU A 46 11.42 31.28 25.52
CA GLU A 46 10.72 30.03 25.65
C GLU A 46 9.45 29.99 24.76
N ALA A 47 8.65 31.05 24.75
CA ALA A 47 7.48 31.18 23.89
C ALA A 47 7.84 31.17 22.40
N LYS A 48 8.97 31.79 22.02
CA LYS A 48 9.48 31.74 20.64
C LYS A 48 9.96 30.35 20.25
N ALA A 49 10.68 29.66 21.16
CA ALA A 49 11.10 28.27 20.94
C ALA A 49 9.90 27.34 20.78
N ASN A 50 8.91 27.45 21.67
CA ASN A 50 7.67 26.68 21.61
C ASN A 50 6.87 26.97 20.32
N LEU A 51 6.86 28.21 19.85
CA LEU A 51 6.21 28.57 18.58
C LEU A 51 6.95 27.95 17.37
N ALA A 52 8.29 27.96 17.39
CA ALA A 52 9.10 27.34 16.32
C ALA A 52 8.88 25.83 16.29
N GLU A 53 8.86 25.18 17.46
CA GLU A 53 8.59 23.76 17.59
C GLU A 53 7.17 23.41 17.13
N ALA A 54 6.16 24.19 17.55
CA ALA A 54 4.78 24.00 17.10
C ALA A 54 4.64 24.14 15.57
N LYS A 55 5.39 25.05 14.92
CA LYS A 55 5.41 25.16 13.46
C LYS A 55 6.04 23.92 12.81
N THR A 56 7.13 23.42 13.35
CA THR A 56 7.78 22.19 12.85
C THR A 56 6.86 20.99 12.96
N ILE A 57 6.13 20.88 14.08
CA ILE A 57 5.13 19.83 14.29
C ILE A 57 3.99 19.99 13.26
N ALA A 58 3.49 21.19 13.05
CA ALA A 58 2.41 21.44 12.09
C ALA A 58 2.82 21.11 10.65
N GLU A 59 4.06 21.43 10.25
CA GLU A 59 4.61 21.03 8.95
C GLU A 59 4.76 19.51 8.85
N GLY A 60 5.23 18.85 9.89
CA GLY A 60 5.32 17.38 9.96
C GLY A 60 3.97 16.72 9.80
N LEU A 61 2.93 17.20 10.50
CA LEU A 61 1.56 16.69 10.38
C LEU A 61 1.00 16.89 8.98
N LYS A 62 1.26 18.04 8.34
CA LYS A 62 0.82 18.29 6.97
C LYS A 62 1.49 17.31 5.97
N ASN A 63 2.78 17.03 6.14
CA ASN A 63 3.47 16.04 5.31
C ASN A 63 2.88 14.64 5.50
N MET A 64 2.56 14.27 6.74
CA MET A 64 1.90 12.99 7.03
C MET A 64 0.51 12.89 6.40
N GLU A 65 -0.27 13.95 6.40
CA GLU A 65 -1.57 14.03 5.72
C GLU A 65 -1.41 13.76 4.22
N ILE A 66 -0.43 14.40 3.57
CA ILE A 66 -0.14 14.21 2.14
C ILE A 66 0.25 12.75 1.86
N MET A 67 1.11 12.15 2.70
CA MET A 67 1.53 10.76 2.56
C MET A 67 0.37 9.79 2.77
N ALA A 68 -0.46 10.01 3.78
CA ALA A 68 -1.65 9.20 4.06
C ALA A 68 -2.66 9.26 2.89
N TYR A 69 -2.84 10.44 2.31
CA TYR A 69 -3.69 10.61 1.13
C TYR A 69 -3.13 9.88 -0.10
N ALA A 70 -1.83 10.00 -0.35
CA ALA A 70 -1.17 9.30 -1.45
C ALA A 70 -1.28 7.77 -1.29
N LEU A 71 -1.09 7.26 -0.08
CA LEU A 71 -1.23 5.84 0.25
C LEU A 71 -2.67 5.36 0.04
N SER A 72 -3.66 6.12 0.52
CA SER A 72 -5.08 5.80 0.34
C SER A 72 -5.44 5.70 -1.15
N ARG A 73 -4.98 6.66 -1.95
CA ARG A 73 -5.20 6.62 -3.41
C ARG A 73 -4.55 5.41 -4.06
N ARG A 74 -3.34 5.04 -3.64
CA ARG A 74 -2.63 3.88 -4.16
C ARG A 74 -3.35 2.58 -3.79
N ALA A 75 -3.78 2.43 -2.55
CA ALA A 75 -4.55 1.29 -2.09
C ALA A 75 -5.87 1.14 -2.86
N GLN A 76 -6.58 2.24 -3.10
CA GLN A 76 -7.80 2.22 -3.91
C GLN A 76 -7.54 1.82 -5.36
N MET A 77 -6.43 2.28 -5.96
CA MET A 77 -6.02 1.90 -7.30
C MET A 77 -5.75 0.39 -7.38
N PHE A 78 -5.02 -0.18 -6.43
CA PHE A 78 -4.75 -1.62 -6.35
C PHE A 78 -6.02 -2.43 -6.15
N ASN A 79 -6.92 -1.98 -5.28
CA ASN A 79 -8.20 -2.65 -5.07
C ASN A 79 -9.03 -2.71 -6.37
N ARG A 80 -9.15 -1.60 -7.09
CA ARG A 80 -9.86 -1.58 -8.37
C ARG A 80 -9.20 -2.48 -9.41
N LEU A 81 -7.88 -2.50 -9.45
CA LEU A 81 -7.12 -3.36 -10.37
C LEU A 81 -7.34 -4.84 -10.05
N LEU A 82 -7.27 -5.23 -8.79
CA LEU A 82 -7.52 -6.60 -8.36
C LEU A 82 -8.96 -7.04 -8.65
N MET A 83 -9.95 -6.18 -8.39
CA MET A 83 -11.34 -6.44 -8.75
C MET A 83 -11.52 -6.65 -10.26
N LYS A 84 -10.81 -5.86 -11.08
CA LYS A 84 -10.85 -5.99 -12.53
C LYS A 84 -10.20 -7.31 -12.97
N LEU A 85 -9.00 -7.65 -12.47
CA LEU A 85 -8.33 -8.92 -12.75
C LEU A 85 -9.19 -10.11 -12.35
N ASP A 86 -9.82 -10.05 -11.17
CA ASP A 86 -10.73 -11.09 -10.69
C ASP A 86 -11.94 -11.28 -11.63
N SER A 87 -12.53 -10.19 -12.10
CA SER A 87 -13.67 -10.25 -13.03
C SER A 87 -13.34 -10.92 -14.37
N TYR A 88 -12.08 -10.86 -14.80
CA TYR A 88 -11.60 -11.58 -15.99
C TYR A 88 -11.18 -13.02 -15.66
N LEU A 89 -10.65 -13.26 -14.49
CA LEU A 89 -10.15 -14.58 -14.07
C LEU A 89 -11.31 -15.55 -13.75
N ALA A 90 -12.32 -15.08 -13.05
CA ALA A 90 -13.42 -15.92 -12.57
C ALA A 90 -14.11 -16.76 -13.69
N PRO A 91 -14.51 -16.20 -14.85
CA PRO A 91 -15.09 -16.98 -15.93
C PRO A 91 -14.09 -17.99 -16.53
N LEU A 92 -12.81 -17.63 -16.63
CA LEU A 92 -11.78 -18.55 -17.14
C LEU A 92 -11.57 -19.74 -16.23
N VAL A 93 -11.58 -19.54 -14.91
CA VAL A 93 -11.49 -20.62 -13.92
C VAL A 93 -12.68 -21.56 -14.07
N TYR A 94 -13.89 -21.03 -14.19
CA TYR A 94 -15.09 -21.84 -14.39
C TYR A 94 -15.04 -22.70 -15.68
N GLU A 95 -14.56 -22.11 -16.79
CA GLU A 95 -14.38 -22.84 -18.04
C GLU A 95 -13.29 -23.92 -17.92
N MET A 96 -12.18 -23.64 -17.21
CA MET A 96 -11.13 -24.61 -16.93
C MET A 96 -11.66 -25.80 -16.11
N GLU A 97 -12.49 -25.57 -15.11
CA GLU A 97 -13.13 -26.62 -14.34
C GLU A 97 -13.99 -27.54 -15.22
N ASN A 98 -14.77 -26.97 -16.14
CA ASN A 98 -15.58 -27.74 -17.11
C ASN A 98 -14.74 -28.56 -18.08
N ILE A 99 -13.60 -28.01 -18.56
CA ILE A 99 -12.68 -28.73 -19.45
C ILE A 99 -12.05 -29.91 -18.70
N ILE A 100 -11.56 -29.68 -17.48
CA ILE A 100 -10.95 -30.72 -16.64
C ILE A 100 -11.99 -31.82 -16.33
N ALA A 101 -13.23 -31.44 -16.01
CA ALA A 101 -14.29 -32.40 -15.74
C ALA A 101 -14.62 -33.30 -16.97
N SER A 102 -14.49 -32.76 -18.20
CA SER A 102 -14.83 -33.49 -19.43
C SER A 102 -13.68 -34.25 -20.06
N LYS A 103 -12.44 -33.71 -19.99
CA LYS A 103 -11.26 -34.24 -20.70
C LYS A 103 -10.17 -34.74 -19.75
N GLY A 104 -10.31 -34.51 -18.44
CA GLY A 104 -9.28 -34.77 -17.41
C GLY A 104 -8.21 -33.69 -17.38
N GLU A 105 -7.12 -33.92 -16.63
CA GLU A 105 -6.06 -32.95 -16.38
C GLU A 105 -4.93 -32.98 -17.42
N ASP A 106 -5.05 -33.82 -18.43
CA ASP A 106 -4.02 -33.99 -19.46
C ASP A 106 -4.08 -32.87 -20.50
N PHE A 107 -3.21 -31.88 -20.38
CA PHE A 107 -3.12 -30.71 -21.25
C PHE A 107 -2.96 -31.05 -22.74
N SER A 108 -2.36 -32.21 -23.07
CA SER A 108 -2.18 -32.64 -24.45
C SER A 108 -3.49 -32.99 -25.16
N LYS A 109 -4.58 -33.19 -24.41
CA LYS A 109 -5.93 -33.46 -24.95
C LYS A 109 -6.75 -32.22 -25.19
N PHE A 110 -6.25 -31.04 -24.81
CA PHE A 110 -6.95 -29.78 -24.97
C PHE A 110 -6.73 -29.26 -26.39
N ASP A 111 -7.78 -28.72 -26.98
CA ASP A 111 -7.67 -28.06 -28.26
C ASP A 111 -6.98 -26.70 -28.16
N GLU A 112 -6.68 -26.08 -29.29
CA GLU A 112 -5.91 -24.82 -29.36
C GLU A 112 -6.59 -23.67 -28.59
N ASN A 113 -7.94 -23.57 -28.68
CA ASN A 113 -8.70 -22.53 -27.97
C ASN A 113 -8.66 -22.75 -26.44
N GLU A 114 -8.77 -23.99 -26.00
CA GLU A 114 -8.67 -24.35 -24.56
C GLU A 114 -7.27 -24.07 -24.02
N GLN A 115 -6.23 -24.40 -24.78
CA GLN A 115 -4.84 -24.10 -24.40
C GLN A 115 -4.60 -22.58 -24.34
N GLU A 116 -5.11 -21.80 -25.29
CA GLU A 116 -5.04 -20.34 -25.28
C GLU A 116 -5.78 -19.74 -24.09
N MET A 117 -6.95 -20.24 -23.75
CA MET A 117 -7.73 -19.81 -22.59
C MET A 117 -6.98 -20.06 -21.29
N ILE A 118 -6.36 -21.24 -21.12
CA ILE A 118 -5.53 -21.57 -19.95
C ILE A 118 -4.32 -20.63 -19.89
N ALA A 119 -3.65 -20.37 -21.02
CA ALA A 119 -2.53 -19.44 -21.06
C ALA A 119 -2.94 -18.02 -20.62
N LYS A 120 -4.13 -17.55 -21.03
CA LYS A 120 -4.71 -16.27 -20.56
C LYS A 120 -4.95 -16.29 -19.07
N ALA A 121 -5.58 -17.35 -18.52
CA ALA A 121 -5.82 -17.50 -17.09
C ALA A 121 -4.49 -17.46 -16.30
N VAL A 122 -3.48 -18.20 -16.73
CA VAL A 122 -2.14 -18.19 -16.11
C VAL A 122 -1.50 -16.80 -16.15
N SER A 123 -1.65 -16.06 -17.24
CA SER A 123 -1.14 -14.69 -17.37
C SER A 123 -1.80 -13.74 -16.35
N ILE A 124 -3.12 -13.84 -16.20
CA ILE A 124 -3.86 -13.05 -15.20
C ILE A 124 -3.43 -13.41 -13.78
N VAL A 125 -3.31 -14.70 -13.45
CA VAL A 125 -2.83 -15.16 -12.14
C VAL A 125 -1.43 -14.63 -11.82
N LYS A 126 -0.51 -14.64 -12.80
CA LYS A 126 0.82 -14.04 -12.64
C LYS A 126 0.72 -12.54 -12.35
N SER A 127 -0.17 -11.83 -13.02
CA SER A 127 -0.39 -10.40 -12.79
C SER A 127 -0.96 -10.14 -11.40
N VAL A 128 -1.96 -10.91 -10.97
CA VAL A 128 -2.50 -10.85 -9.60
C VAL A 128 -1.38 -11.07 -8.58
N LYS A 129 -0.57 -12.11 -8.76
CA LYS A 129 0.57 -12.38 -7.87
C LYS A 129 1.52 -11.19 -7.82
N THR A 130 1.92 -10.66 -8.97
CA THR A 130 2.82 -9.50 -9.04
C THR A 130 2.24 -8.29 -8.31
N VAL A 131 0.95 -8.00 -8.50
CA VAL A 131 0.26 -6.90 -7.80
C VAL A 131 0.26 -7.13 -6.29
N LEU A 132 -0.04 -8.34 -5.82
CA LEU A 132 -0.07 -8.68 -4.40
C LEU A 132 1.31 -8.65 -3.74
N ASP A 133 2.35 -9.03 -4.46
CA ASP A 133 3.74 -9.07 -3.95
C ASP A 133 4.43 -7.70 -4.00
N THR A 134 3.85 -6.71 -4.68
CA THR A 134 4.45 -5.38 -4.82
C THR A 134 4.26 -4.54 -3.55
N PRO A 135 5.33 -4.04 -2.94
CA PRO A 135 5.23 -3.16 -1.79
C PRO A 135 4.66 -1.80 -2.21
N ILE A 136 3.63 -1.34 -1.49
CA ILE A 136 3.00 -0.03 -1.73
C ILE A 136 3.76 1.09 -0.99
N ILE A 137 4.43 0.74 0.12
CA ILE A 137 5.13 1.67 1.01
C ILE A 137 6.60 1.31 1.03
N ASP A 138 7.46 2.31 0.91
CA ASP A 138 8.90 2.19 1.10
C ASP A 138 9.31 2.28 2.59
N ASP A 139 10.61 2.12 2.87
CA ASP A 139 11.15 2.17 4.24
C ASP A 139 11.00 3.55 4.91
N ASN A 140 10.77 4.61 4.14
CA ASN A 140 10.58 5.98 4.62
C ASN A 140 9.09 6.32 4.79
N GLY A 141 8.18 5.37 4.52
CA GLY A 141 6.73 5.56 4.58
C GLY A 141 6.14 6.21 3.31
N GLY A 142 6.96 6.46 2.29
CA GLY A 142 6.52 6.97 1.01
C GLY A 142 5.85 5.90 0.15
N VAL A 143 5.10 6.33 -0.87
CA VAL A 143 4.50 5.42 -1.85
C VAL A 143 5.53 5.06 -2.91
N THR A 144 5.72 3.76 -3.17
CA THR A 144 6.72 3.27 -4.11
C THR A 144 6.37 3.62 -5.57
N GLU A 145 7.39 3.92 -6.39
CA GLU A 145 7.20 4.06 -7.84
C GLU A 145 6.91 2.70 -8.50
N GLU A 146 7.49 1.63 -7.97
CA GLU A 146 7.27 0.27 -8.42
C GLU A 146 5.78 -0.09 -8.41
N SER A 147 5.05 0.29 -7.35
CA SER A 147 3.61 0.06 -7.27
C SER A 147 2.82 0.77 -8.39
N LEU A 148 3.29 1.93 -8.87
CA LEU A 148 2.67 2.60 -10.02
C LEU A 148 2.94 1.87 -11.34
N LEU A 149 4.17 1.42 -11.52
CA LEU A 149 4.60 0.71 -12.73
C LEU A 149 3.88 -0.62 -12.85
N VAL A 150 3.80 -1.39 -11.76
CA VAL A 150 3.09 -2.67 -11.71
C VAL A 150 1.60 -2.49 -12.02
N ALA A 151 0.97 -1.45 -11.47
CA ALA A 151 -0.43 -1.17 -11.76
C ALA A 151 -0.67 -0.82 -13.25
N LYS A 152 0.24 -0.08 -13.88
CA LYS A 152 0.17 0.21 -15.33
C LYS A 152 0.32 -1.07 -16.16
N ASN A 153 1.30 -1.89 -15.84
CA ASN A 153 1.59 -3.12 -16.58
C ASN A 153 0.43 -4.12 -16.46
N ALA A 154 -0.07 -4.34 -15.25
CA ALA A 154 -1.20 -5.25 -15.03
C ALA A 154 -2.48 -4.76 -15.72
N ASN A 155 -2.72 -3.46 -15.79
CA ASN A 155 -3.88 -2.90 -16.50
C ASN A 155 -3.76 -2.99 -18.03
N ALA A 156 -2.56 -3.19 -18.57
CA ALA A 156 -2.33 -3.38 -20.00
C ALA A 156 -2.59 -4.83 -20.47
N ILE A 157 -2.69 -5.79 -19.55
CA ILE A 157 -2.93 -7.22 -19.85
C ILE A 157 -4.42 -7.51 -20.03
N ILE A 158 -5.27 -6.66 -19.50
CA ILE A 158 -6.73 -6.75 -19.47
C ILE A 158 -7.39 -5.55 -20.17
#